data_139082646652db0f71053f51a4c2411d
#
_entry.id   139082646652db0f71053f51a4c2411d
#
_cell.length_a   1.000
_cell.length_b   1.000
_cell.length_c   1.000
_cell.angle_alpha   90.00
_cell.angle_beta   90.00
_cell.angle_gamma   90.00
#
_symmetry.space_group_name_H-M   'P 1'
#
loop_
_entity.id
_entity.type
_entity.pdbx_description
1 polymer ?
#
loop_
_entity_poly.entity_id
_entity_poly.type
_entity_poly.pdbx_seq_one_letter_code
_entity_poly.pdbx_strand_id
1 'polypeptide(L)'
;MPYITIDRVTKSFGTFKALDLVSIGIQKGAIHAILGENGAGKSTLMNILYGLYQPDEGEIWINDTPLSLNSPRDAIASGIGMIHQHFMLVESLTVMENVIMGLVRGARTIDFAFHEKRIREMSASFGFDLDPKAPIWTLPMGLRQRVEIIKALYRNAEILILDEPTSVLAPGEINSFIAGIRKLRGAGHTILFITHKLEEVMQVADFVTVMRHGKVVHETEAANTNARELARWMVGRDVVFELKNRNLVQAGVSARAAKVLAVEGLVAINDRGIRALDDVSFTVRAGEILGVSGVDGNGQKELAEAIAGLRPIQAGRIVVDNRDVAPLDVKARISDAGIAFVPEDRQSQGLVLDYPVAFNMILRSYDRPPASRRGFLDFAAIRKLGGDLARKYDVRLRSIDQLARFLSGGNQQKIILAREIEARPRLLVVMQACKGLDVGAIEFVQNTILELKAKGIAILYVSTELEHVLDVSDRIAIMFRGRITGLLDRKDATTQRIGELMAGIDSGVAA
;
A
#
# COMPACT_ATOMS: atom_id res chain seq x y z
N MET A 1 6.28 -34.45 11.88
CA MET A 1 6.76 -33.94 10.59
C MET A 1 5.90 -32.74 10.20
N PRO A 2 6.39 -31.79 9.42
CA PRO A 2 5.57 -30.68 8.92
C PRO A 2 4.39 -31.20 8.09
N TYR A 3 3.27 -30.47 8.12
CA TYR A 3 2.09 -30.79 7.30
C TYR A 3 2.30 -30.45 5.83
N ILE A 4 2.98 -29.29 5.57
CA ILE A 4 3.45 -28.92 4.25
C ILE A 4 4.97 -28.81 4.32
N THR A 5 5.66 -29.48 3.44
CA THR A 5 7.11 -29.38 3.29
C THR A 5 7.42 -28.79 1.91
N ILE A 6 8.12 -27.68 1.88
CA ILE A 6 8.72 -27.07 0.70
C ILE A 6 10.20 -27.41 0.80
N ASP A 7 10.76 -28.13 -0.18
CA ASP A 7 12.15 -28.55 -0.16
C ASP A 7 12.92 -28.01 -1.36
N ARG A 8 13.88 -27.14 -1.08
CA ARG A 8 14.84 -26.53 -2.02
C ARG A 8 14.21 -25.97 -3.30
N VAL A 9 13.05 -25.35 -3.18
CA VAL A 9 12.33 -24.78 -4.32
C VAL A 9 13.11 -23.60 -4.89
N THR A 10 13.39 -23.69 -6.19
CA THR A 10 14.04 -22.64 -6.98
C THR A 10 13.11 -22.19 -8.10
N LYS A 11 13.06 -20.86 -8.35
CA LYS A 11 12.30 -20.27 -9.45
C LYS A 11 13.02 -19.07 -10.04
N SER A 12 13.21 -19.07 -11.37
CA SER A 12 13.87 -18.01 -12.10
C SER A 12 12.95 -17.42 -13.18
N PHE A 13 13.07 -16.13 -13.41
CA PHE A 13 12.45 -15.41 -14.53
C PHE A 13 13.55 -14.78 -15.36
N GLY A 14 13.92 -15.44 -16.45
CA GLY A 14 15.11 -15.08 -17.23
C GLY A 14 16.38 -15.17 -16.38
N THR A 15 17.12 -14.08 -16.25
CA THR A 15 18.35 -14.02 -15.43
C THR A 15 18.08 -13.71 -13.94
N PHE A 16 16.85 -13.43 -13.57
CA PHE A 16 16.47 -13.08 -12.21
C PHE A 16 15.97 -14.32 -11.45
N LYS A 17 16.69 -14.70 -10.40
CA LYS A 17 16.30 -15.80 -9.52
C LYS A 17 15.37 -15.25 -8.42
N ALA A 18 14.08 -15.54 -8.53
CA ALA A 18 13.04 -15.08 -7.59
C ALA A 18 12.97 -15.93 -6.31
N LEU A 19 13.28 -17.24 -6.44
CA LEU A 19 13.46 -18.15 -5.30
C LEU A 19 14.77 -18.92 -5.53
N ASP A 20 15.54 -19.09 -4.47
CA ASP A 20 16.85 -19.74 -4.50
C ASP A 20 16.96 -20.75 -3.34
N LEU A 21 16.68 -22.02 -3.62
CA LEU A 21 16.75 -23.16 -2.69
C LEU A 21 15.91 -22.92 -1.41
N VAL A 22 14.67 -22.47 -1.57
CA VAL A 22 13.75 -22.19 -0.46
C VAL A 22 13.27 -23.50 0.15
N SER A 23 13.50 -23.67 1.46
CA SER A 23 12.98 -24.80 2.24
C SER A 23 12.22 -24.26 3.45
N ILE A 24 10.97 -24.72 3.65
CA ILE A 24 10.07 -24.30 4.73
C ILE A 24 9.21 -25.47 5.19
N GLY A 25 9.06 -25.65 6.50
CA GLY A 25 8.15 -26.60 7.10
C GLY A 25 6.96 -25.91 7.77
N ILE A 26 5.72 -26.25 7.37
CA ILE A 26 4.50 -25.64 7.89
C ILE A 26 3.73 -26.67 8.72
N GLN A 27 3.33 -26.32 9.94
CA GLN A 27 2.62 -27.19 10.85
C GLN A 27 1.11 -27.19 10.58
N LYS A 28 0.45 -28.34 10.75
CA LYS A 28 -1.00 -28.46 10.58
C LYS A 28 -1.76 -27.67 11.64
N GLY A 29 -2.80 -26.97 11.23
CA GLY A 29 -3.65 -26.18 12.11
C GLY A 29 -2.96 -24.98 12.76
N ALA A 30 -1.84 -24.52 12.19
CA ALA A 30 -1.11 -23.34 12.66
C ALA A 30 -1.27 -22.15 11.70
N ILE A 31 -1.04 -20.96 12.21
CA ILE A 31 -0.87 -19.75 11.41
C ILE A 31 0.62 -19.52 11.21
N HIS A 32 1.08 -19.73 9.98
CA HIS A 32 2.47 -19.54 9.60
C HIS A 32 2.64 -18.25 8.80
N ALA A 33 3.29 -17.25 9.37
CA ALA A 33 3.55 -16.00 8.69
C ALA A 33 4.77 -16.11 7.76
N ILE A 34 4.61 -15.70 6.51
CA ILE A 34 5.72 -15.51 5.56
C ILE A 34 6.00 -14.02 5.45
N LEU A 35 7.11 -13.61 6.03
CA LEU A 35 7.49 -12.22 6.21
C LEU A 35 8.65 -11.87 5.27
N GLY A 36 8.71 -10.63 4.78
CA GLY A 36 9.81 -10.15 3.94
C GLY A 36 9.47 -8.88 3.20
N GLU A 37 10.47 -8.16 2.71
CA GLU A 37 10.30 -6.96 1.89
C GLU A 37 9.66 -7.29 0.53
N ASN A 38 9.25 -6.24 -0.19
CA ASN A 38 8.77 -6.37 -1.57
C ASN A 38 9.92 -6.89 -2.46
N GLY A 39 9.63 -7.91 -3.28
CA GLY A 39 10.65 -8.60 -4.07
C GLY A 39 11.43 -9.69 -3.32
N ALA A 40 11.09 -10.01 -2.07
CA ALA A 40 11.70 -11.10 -1.31
C ALA A 40 11.36 -12.51 -1.83
N GLY A 41 10.40 -12.64 -2.77
CA GLY A 41 9.99 -13.91 -3.33
C GLY A 41 8.68 -14.48 -2.77
N LYS A 42 8.03 -13.83 -1.79
CA LYS A 42 6.83 -14.32 -1.10
C LYS A 42 5.69 -14.68 -2.06
N SER A 43 5.26 -13.75 -2.90
CA SER A 43 4.17 -13.99 -3.86
C SER A 43 4.54 -15.03 -4.91
N THR A 44 5.82 -15.13 -5.31
CA THR A 44 6.30 -16.19 -6.20
C THR A 44 6.14 -17.57 -5.56
N LEU A 45 6.51 -17.70 -4.28
CA LEU A 45 6.35 -18.95 -3.52
C LEU A 45 4.88 -19.34 -3.39
N MET A 46 4.00 -18.37 -3.09
CA MET A 46 2.57 -18.61 -2.98
C MET A 46 1.94 -19.00 -4.33
N ASN A 47 2.36 -18.36 -5.41
CA ASN A 47 1.90 -18.70 -6.75
C ASN A 47 2.33 -20.13 -7.17
N ILE A 48 3.47 -20.61 -6.67
CA ILE A 48 3.87 -22.02 -6.85
C ILE A 48 2.96 -22.93 -6.01
N LEU A 49 2.71 -22.62 -4.74
CA LEU A 49 1.81 -23.37 -3.87
C LEU A 49 0.35 -23.38 -4.36
N TYR A 50 -0.03 -22.40 -5.17
CA TYR A 50 -1.36 -22.33 -5.77
C TYR A 50 -1.41 -22.86 -7.21
N GLY A 51 -0.26 -23.34 -7.76
CA GLY A 51 -0.20 -23.94 -9.09
C GLY A 51 -0.24 -22.95 -10.26
N LEU A 52 0.01 -21.65 -10.00
CA LEU A 52 0.14 -20.62 -11.05
C LEU A 52 1.52 -20.66 -11.69
N TYR A 53 2.55 -21.05 -10.95
CA TYR A 53 3.91 -21.24 -11.46
C TYR A 53 4.39 -22.64 -11.09
N GLN A 54 5.24 -23.20 -11.96
CA GLN A 54 5.99 -24.44 -11.66
C GLN A 54 7.35 -24.05 -11.06
N PRO A 55 7.84 -24.75 -10.03
CA PRO A 55 9.23 -24.64 -9.63
C PRO A 55 10.16 -25.09 -10.74
N ASP A 56 11.35 -24.50 -10.84
CA ASP A 56 12.37 -24.95 -11.78
C ASP A 56 13.16 -26.12 -11.17
N GLU A 57 13.32 -26.12 -9.82
CA GLU A 57 13.95 -27.18 -9.03
C GLU A 57 13.26 -27.28 -7.66
N GLY A 58 13.41 -28.42 -6.99
CA GLY A 58 12.85 -28.70 -5.68
C GLY A 58 11.43 -29.27 -5.74
N GLU A 59 10.89 -29.64 -4.59
CA GLU A 59 9.63 -30.37 -4.45
C GLU A 59 8.77 -29.79 -3.33
N ILE A 60 7.46 -30.04 -3.43
CA ILE A 60 6.48 -29.68 -2.40
C ILE A 60 5.73 -30.95 -1.99
N TRP A 61 5.49 -31.09 -0.70
CA TRP A 61 4.83 -32.24 -0.12
C TRP A 61 3.71 -31.80 0.83
N ILE A 62 2.60 -32.55 0.83
CA ILE A 62 1.52 -32.41 1.82
C ILE A 62 1.27 -33.78 2.43
N ASN A 63 1.30 -33.91 3.76
CA ASN A 63 1.17 -35.20 4.46
C ASN A 63 2.10 -36.27 3.86
N ASP A 64 3.37 -35.99 3.68
CA ASP A 64 4.37 -36.89 3.11
C ASP A 64 4.03 -37.39 1.69
N THR A 65 3.07 -36.75 1.01
CA THR A 65 2.71 -37.06 -0.38
C THR A 65 3.22 -35.96 -1.29
N PRO A 66 3.97 -36.29 -2.36
CA PRO A 66 4.44 -35.28 -3.32
C PRO A 66 3.27 -34.54 -3.97
N LEU A 67 3.33 -33.23 -4.01
CA LEU A 67 2.31 -32.38 -4.58
C LEU A 67 2.74 -31.88 -5.95
N SER A 68 2.05 -32.32 -7.00
CA SER A 68 2.24 -31.82 -8.37
C SER A 68 1.09 -30.89 -8.73
N LEU A 69 1.34 -29.59 -8.73
CA LEU A 69 0.35 -28.55 -9.01
C LEU A 69 0.61 -27.96 -10.39
N ASN A 70 -0.17 -28.36 -11.39
CA ASN A 70 -0.05 -27.83 -12.76
C ASN A 70 -1.04 -26.69 -13.03
N SER A 71 -1.98 -26.47 -12.12
CA SER A 71 -3.01 -25.42 -12.24
C SER A 71 -3.61 -25.10 -10.87
N PRO A 72 -4.29 -23.93 -10.72
CA PRO A 72 -5.06 -23.62 -9.52
C PRO A 72 -6.17 -24.64 -9.21
N ARG A 73 -6.64 -25.40 -10.21
CA ARG A 73 -7.62 -26.48 -10.00
C ARG A 73 -7.03 -27.62 -9.20
N ASP A 74 -5.76 -27.95 -9.44
CA ASP A 74 -5.06 -29.01 -8.70
C ASP A 74 -4.85 -28.58 -7.24
N ALA A 75 -4.49 -27.31 -7.02
CA ALA A 75 -4.39 -26.75 -5.68
C ALA A 75 -5.73 -26.80 -4.92
N ILE A 76 -6.82 -26.37 -5.55
CA ILE A 76 -8.17 -26.45 -4.98
C ILE A 76 -8.56 -27.90 -4.68
N ALA A 77 -8.28 -28.84 -5.58
CA ALA A 77 -8.56 -30.27 -5.39
C ALA A 77 -7.73 -30.85 -4.23
N SER A 78 -6.55 -30.29 -3.96
CA SER A 78 -5.68 -30.66 -2.83
C SER A 78 -6.02 -29.88 -1.54
N GLY A 79 -7.15 -29.18 -1.50
CA GLY A 79 -7.60 -28.44 -0.32
C GLY A 79 -6.88 -27.12 -0.05
N ILE A 80 -6.24 -26.53 -1.05
CA ILE A 80 -5.57 -25.23 -0.94
C ILE A 80 -6.49 -24.15 -1.50
N GLY A 81 -6.82 -23.14 -0.69
CA GLY A 81 -7.52 -21.92 -1.06
C GLY A 81 -6.60 -20.71 -0.99
N MET A 82 -6.66 -19.80 -1.95
CA MET A 82 -5.88 -18.57 -1.95
C MET A 82 -6.79 -17.35 -2.02
N ILE A 83 -6.55 -16.43 -1.12
CA ILE A 83 -7.14 -15.09 -1.09
C ILE A 83 -6.07 -14.13 -1.57
N HIS A 84 -6.30 -13.57 -2.76
CA HIS A 84 -5.35 -12.67 -3.43
C HIS A 84 -5.43 -11.26 -2.84
N GLN A 85 -4.35 -10.51 -2.98
CA GLN A 85 -4.28 -9.08 -2.61
C GLN A 85 -5.36 -8.23 -3.32
N HIS A 86 -5.67 -8.56 -4.59
CA HIS A 86 -6.81 -8.00 -5.33
C HIS A 86 -7.93 -9.04 -5.39
N PHE A 87 -9.13 -8.66 -4.96
CA PHE A 87 -10.26 -9.57 -4.90
C PHE A 87 -10.65 -10.12 -6.28
N MET A 88 -10.82 -11.43 -6.34
CA MET A 88 -11.29 -12.15 -7.52
C MET A 88 -12.81 -12.36 -7.46
N LEU A 89 -13.55 -11.27 -7.18
CA LEU A 89 -15.01 -11.26 -7.11
C LEU A 89 -15.61 -10.55 -8.32
N VAL A 90 -16.73 -11.06 -8.81
CA VAL A 90 -17.52 -10.42 -9.86
C VAL A 90 -18.46 -9.43 -9.19
N GLU A 91 -18.24 -8.14 -9.36
CA GLU A 91 -18.94 -7.07 -8.64
C GLU A 91 -20.45 -7.05 -8.89
N SER A 92 -20.89 -7.41 -10.10
CA SER A 92 -22.32 -7.43 -10.49
C SER A 92 -23.10 -8.61 -9.91
N LEU A 93 -22.42 -9.62 -9.38
CA LEU A 93 -23.03 -10.80 -8.79
C LEU A 93 -23.21 -10.65 -7.28
N THR A 94 -24.13 -11.45 -6.71
CA THR A 94 -24.34 -11.56 -5.27
C THR A 94 -23.20 -12.34 -4.59
N VAL A 95 -23.15 -12.27 -3.27
CA VAL A 95 -22.23 -13.09 -2.44
C VAL A 95 -22.38 -14.59 -2.78
N MET A 96 -23.62 -15.08 -2.79
CA MET A 96 -23.90 -16.49 -3.07
C MET A 96 -23.44 -16.87 -4.47
N GLU A 97 -23.76 -16.10 -5.50
CA GLU A 97 -23.38 -16.39 -6.87
C GLU A 97 -21.84 -16.43 -7.03
N ASN A 98 -21.11 -15.53 -6.37
CA ASN A 98 -19.65 -15.57 -6.35
C ASN A 98 -19.09 -16.84 -5.66
N VAL A 99 -19.71 -17.27 -4.55
CA VAL A 99 -19.26 -18.44 -3.80
C VAL A 99 -19.46 -19.72 -4.60
N ILE A 100 -20.64 -19.89 -5.23
CA ILE A 100 -20.99 -21.14 -5.95
C ILE A 100 -20.48 -21.16 -7.39
N MET A 101 -19.96 -20.04 -7.91
CA MET A 101 -19.45 -19.95 -9.27
C MET A 101 -18.41 -21.04 -9.54
N GLY A 102 -18.65 -21.82 -10.61
CA GLY A 102 -17.79 -22.90 -11.05
C GLY A 102 -17.97 -24.24 -10.29
N LEU A 103 -18.80 -24.29 -9.23
CA LEU A 103 -19.14 -25.54 -8.53
C LEU A 103 -20.30 -26.26 -9.17
N VAL A 104 -21.25 -25.53 -9.71
CA VAL A 104 -22.52 -26.05 -10.25
C VAL A 104 -22.45 -26.42 -11.74
N ARG A 105 -21.30 -26.90 -12.22
CA ARG A 105 -21.16 -27.32 -13.61
C ARG A 105 -22.03 -28.52 -13.95
N GLY A 106 -22.85 -28.39 -14.97
CA GLY A 106 -23.70 -29.47 -15.49
C GLY A 106 -24.97 -29.73 -14.71
N ALA A 107 -25.25 -29.00 -13.65
CA ALA A 107 -26.53 -29.09 -12.94
C ALA A 107 -27.65 -28.47 -13.81
N ARG A 108 -28.74 -29.20 -14.01
CA ARG A 108 -29.94 -28.70 -14.73
C ARG A 108 -30.67 -27.64 -13.91
N THR A 109 -30.58 -27.69 -12.59
CA THR A 109 -31.18 -26.74 -11.65
C THR A 109 -30.22 -26.49 -10.49
N ILE A 110 -30.19 -25.26 -10.00
CA ILE A 110 -29.40 -24.87 -8.84
C ILE A 110 -30.36 -24.66 -7.67
N ASP A 111 -30.12 -25.34 -6.55
CA ASP A 111 -30.86 -25.11 -5.31
C ASP A 111 -30.29 -23.89 -4.57
N PHE A 112 -30.75 -22.72 -4.93
CA PHE A 112 -30.31 -21.45 -4.31
C PHE A 112 -30.63 -21.39 -2.82
N ALA A 113 -31.73 -21.98 -2.36
CA ALA A 113 -32.10 -21.97 -0.95
C ALA A 113 -31.14 -22.80 -0.09
N PHE A 114 -30.70 -23.95 -0.59
CA PHE A 114 -29.66 -24.76 0.04
C PHE A 114 -28.34 -24.00 0.16
N HIS A 115 -27.87 -23.37 -0.92
CA HIS A 115 -26.63 -22.63 -0.93
C HIS A 115 -26.68 -21.40 -0.03
N GLU A 116 -27.80 -20.65 -0.04
CA GLU A 116 -28.02 -19.50 0.84
C GLU A 116 -27.91 -19.90 2.32
N LYS A 117 -28.63 -20.95 2.72
CA LYS A 117 -28.61 -21.46 4.09
C LYS A 117 -27.19 -21.86 4.50
N ARG A 118 -26.50 -22.66 3.67
CA ARG A 118 -25.15 -23.16 3.96
C ARG A 118 -24.12 -22.02 4.09
N ILE A 119 -24.18 -20.99 3.20
CA ILE A 119 -23.28 -19.84 3.28
C ILE A 119 -23.55 -19.03 4.55
N ARG A 120 -24.81 -18.84 4.92
CA ARG A 120 -25.20 -18.13 6.15
C ARG A 120 -24.70 -18.85 7.41
N GLU A 121 -24.89 -20.16 7.50
CA GLU A 121 -24.41 -20.99 8.60
C GLU A 121 -22.86 -20.93 8.70
N MET A 122 -22.18 -21.13 7.58
CA MET A 122 -20.71 -21.08 7.53
C MET A 122 -20.17 -19.71 7.91
N SER A 123 -20.73 -18.62 7.37
CA SER A 123 -20.28 -17.26 7.71
C SER A 123 -20.49 -16.94 9.19
N ALA A 124 -21.62 -17.35 9.76
CA ALA A 124 -21.92 -17.15 11.17
C ALA A 124 -20.95 -17.91 12.10
N SER A 125 -20.54 -19.15 11.74
CA SER A 125 -19.63 -19.97 12.54
C SER A 125 -18.26 -19.30 12.72
N PHE A 126 -17.78 -18.52 11.73
CA PHE A 126 -16.53 -17.77 11.81
C PHE A 126 -16.72 -16.33 12.29
N GLY A 127 -17.96 -15.90 12.56
CA GLY A 127 -18.28 -14.54 13.00
C GLY A 127 -18.21 -13.53 11.85
N PHE A 128 -18.43 -14.00 10.62
CA PHE A 128 -18.59 -13.16 9.45
C PHE A 128 -20.08 -12.89 9.24
N ASP A 129 -20.47 -11.64 9.29
CA ASP A 129 -21.86 -11.25 9.03
C ASP A 129 -22.01 -10.94 7.52
N LEU A 130 -22.40 -11.97 6.76
CA LEU A 130 -22.58 -11.88 5.31
C LEU A 130 -24.03 -12.16 4.92
N ASP A 131 -24.63 -11.25 4.16
CA ASP A 131 -25.89 -11.53 3.47
C ASP A 131 -25.61 -12.18 2.11
N PRO A 132 -25.99 -13.47 1.92
CA PRO A 132 -25.79 -14.18 0.65
C PRO A 132 -26.43 -13.49 -0.58
N LYS A 133 -27.44 -12.64 -0.38
CA LYS A 133 -28.18 -11.94 -1.46
C LYS A 133 -27.60 -10.57 -1.79
N ALA A 134 -26.69 -10.05 -0.96
CA ALA A 134 -26.09 -8.74 -1.19
C ALA A 134 -25.23 -8.75 -2.46
N PRO A 135 -25.37 -7.80 -3.39
CA PRO A 135 -24.47 -7.63 -4.51
C PRO A 135 -23.07 -7.19 -4.02
N ILE A 136 -22.01 -7.74 -4.59
CA ILE A 136 -20.63 -7.47 -4.16
C ILE A 136 -20.29 -5.98 -4.21
N TRP A 137 -20.76 -5.25 -5.23
CA TRP A 137 -20.46 -3.82 -5.37
C TRP A 137 -21.01 -2.95 -4.22
N THR A 138 -21.98 -3.45 -3.45
CA THR A 138 -22.54 -2.75 -2.27
C THR A 138 -21.72 -2.97 -1.00
N LEU A 139 -20.82 -3.96 -0.98
CA LEU A 139 -20.11 -4.36 0.21
C LEU A 139 -18.85 -3.52 0.45
N PRO A 140 -18.59 -3.10 1.70
CA PRO A 140 -17.29 -2.59 2.13
C PRO A 140 -16.18 -3.60 1.86
N MET A 141 -14.92 -3.10 1.74
CA MET A 141 -13.75 -3.94 1.43
C MET A 141 -13.55 -5.09 2.42
N GLY A 142 -13.75 -4.85 3.72
CA GLY A 142 -13.64 -5.89 4.75
C GLY A 142 -14.66 -7.02 4.61
N LEU A 143 -15.88 -6.73 4.14
CA LEU A 143 -16.86 -7.77 3.84
C LEU A 143 -16.53 -8.53 2.55
N ARG A 144 -16.04 -7.85 1.51
CA ARG A 144 -15.57 -8.51 0.26
C ARG A 144 -14.47 -9.54 0.56
N GLN A 145 -13.55 -9.21 1.45
CA GLN A 145 -12.51 -10.14 1.87
C GLN A 145 -13.08 -11.37 2.57
N ARG A 146 -14.07 -11.18 3.45
CA ARG A 146 -14.75 -12.31 4.11
C ARG A 146 -15.48 -13.20 3.10
N VAL A 147 -16.03 -12.61 2.02
CA VAL A 147 -16.62 -13.39 0.91
C VAL A 147 -15.58 -14.28 0.24
N GLU A 148 -14.35 -13.76 -0.02
CA GLU A 148 -13.26 -14.59 -0.59
C GLU A 148 -12.88 -15.75 0.33
N ILE A 149 -12.82 -15.52 1.64
CA ILE A 149 -12.54 -16.60 2.62
C ILE A 149 -13.67 -17.62 2.58
N ILE A 150 -14.94 -17.21 2.65
CA ILE A 150 -16.08 -18.13 2.59
C ILE A 150 -16.10 -18.90 1.27
N LYS A 151 -15.74 -18.26 0.15
CA LYS A 151 -15.62 -18.91 -1.16
C LYS A 151 -14.58 -20.05 -1.15
N ALA A 152 -13.44 -19.84 -0.51
CA ALA A 152 -12.39 -20.87 -0.35
C ALA A 152 -12.87 -22.00 0.57
N LEU A 153 -13.43 -21.67 1.74
CA LEU A 153 -13.96 -22.65 2.71
C LEU A 153 -15.11 -23.47 2.14
N TYR A 154 -15.99 -22.85 1.35
CA TYR A 154 -17.12 -23.52 0.70
C TYR A 154 -16.65 -24.61 -0.29
N ARG A 155 -15.41 -24.50 -0.78
CA ARG A 155 -14.70 -25.47 -1.62
C ARG A 155 -13.86 -26.46 -0.81
N ASN A 156 -14.11 -26.55 0.51
CA ASN A 156 -13.42 -27.43 1.45
C ASN A 156 -11.90 -27.16 1.54
N ALA A 157 -11.47 -25.89 1.49
CA ALA A 157 -10.07 -25.56 1.71
C ALA A 157 -9.66 -25.88 3.16
N GLU A 158 -8.64 -26.72 3.34
CA GLU A 158 -7.98 -27.01 4.62
C GLU A 158 -6.78 -26.08 4.86
N ILE A 159 -6.16 -25.63 3.77
CA ILE A 159 -5.02 -24.72 3.74
C ILE A 159 -5.48 -23.41 3.11
N LEU A 160 -5.31 -22.30 3.82
CA LEU A 160 -5.66 -20.96 3.35
C LEU A 160 -4.40 -20.12 3.18
N ILE A 161 -4.16 -19.64 1.98
CA ILE A 161 -3.11 -18.68 1.67
C ILE A 161 -3.74 -17.29 1.64
N LEU A 162 -3.26 -16.38 2.49
CA LEU A 162 -3.74 -15.00 2.62
C LEU A 162 -2.62 -14.05 2.20
N ASP A 163 -2.72 -13.44 1.01
CA ASP A 163 -1.70 -12.55 0.48
C ASP A 163 -2.04 -11.09 0.79
N GLU A 164 -1.30 -10.49 1.72
CA GLU A 164 -1.46 -9.13 2.26
C GLU A 164 -2.93 -8.78 2.62
N PRO A 165 -3.60 -9.60 3.43
CA PRO A 165 -5.04 -9.53 3.58
C PRO A 165 -5.54 -8.26 4.27
N THR A 166 -4.71 -7.51 4.96
CA THR A 166 -5.09 -6.32 5.72
C THR A 166 -4.76 -5.01 5.02
N SER A 167 -4.17 -5.08 3.83
CA SER A 167 -3.71 -3.89 3.09
C SER A 167 -4.84 -2.93 2.68
N VAL A 168 -6.07 -3.43 2.59
CA VAL A 168 -7.26 -2.68 2.17
C VAL A 168 -8.27 -2.45 3.31
N LEU A 169 -7.96 -2.88 4.54
CA LEU A 169 -8.84 -2.79 5.70
C LEU A 169 -8.62 -1.50 6.49
N ALA A 170 -9.71 -0.93 7.01
CA ALA A 170 -9.62 0.13 8.00
C ALA A 170 -9.06 -0.41 9.34
N PRO A 171 -8.38 0.41 10.15
CA PRO A 171 -7.81 -0.03 11.43
C PRO A 171 -8.81 -0.75 12.35
N GLY A 172 -10.06 -0.29 12.40
CA GLY A 172 -11.13 -0.94 13.18
C GLY A 172 -11.55 -2.31 12.66
N GLU A 173 -11.35 -2.60 11.36
CA GLU A 173 -11.69 -3.87 10.74
C GLU A 173 -10.60 -4.93 10.94
N ILE A 174 -9.34 -4.51 11.12
CA ILE A 174 -8.17 -5.42 11.25
C ILE A 174 -8.35 -6.33 12.47
N ASN A 175 -8.72 -5.80 13.62
CA ASN A 175 -8.91 -6.60 14.84
C ASN A 175 -10.02 -7.65 14.66
N SER A 176 -11.12 -7.27 14.03
CA SER A 176 -12.23 -8.19 13.71
C SER A 176 -11.80 -9.28 12.72
N PHE A 177 -11.00 -8.92 11.72
CA PHE A 177 -10.42 -9.86 10.76
C PHE A 177 -9.48 -10.86 11.45
N ILE A 178 -8.54 -10.39 12.26
CA ILE A 178 -7.61 -11.23 13.04
C ILE A 178 -8.38 -12.20 13.95
N ALA A 179 -9.45 -11.73 14.61
CA ALA A 179 -10.30 -12.61 15.43
C ALA A 179 -10.95 -13.72 14.59
N GLY A 180 -11.39 -13.42 13.36
CA GLY A 180 -11.91 -14.41 12.41
C GLY A 180 -10.86 -15.46 12.01
N ILE A 181 -9.63 -15.00 11.69
CA ILE A 181 -8.51 -15.88 11.35
C ILE A 181 -8.15 -16.82 12.51
N ARG A 182 -8.14 -16.33 13.76
CA ARG A 182 -7.92 -17.18 14.94
C ARG A 182 -9.03 -18.24 15.11
N LYS A 183 -10.28 -17.93 14.78
CA LYS A 183 -11.39 -18.91 14.78
C LYS A 183 -11.17 -19.99 13.72
N LEU A 184 -10.72 -19.63 12.51
CA LEU A 184 -10.37 -20.57 11.46
C LEU A 184 -9.26 -21.53 11.90
N ARG A 185 -8.19 -20.98 12.52
CA ARG A 185 -7.15 -21.80 13.14
C ARG A 185 -7.73 -22.75 14.20
N GLY A 186 -8.57 -22.23 15.10
CA GLY A 186 -9.25 -23.04 16.14
C GLY A 186 -10.15 -24.15 15.58
N ALA A 187 -10.65 -24.00 14.36
CA ALA A 187 -11.39 -25.02 13.62
C ALA A 187 -10.48 -26.03 12.88
N GLY A 188 -9.14 -25.89 12.99
CA GLY A 188 -8.17 -26.82 12.43
C GLY A 188 -7.62 -26.45 11.05
N HIS A 189 -7.99 -25.31 10.50
CA HIS A 189 -7.41 -24.83 9.23
C HIS A 189 -5.96 -24.42 9.39
N THR A 190 -5.13 -24.73 8.40
CA THR A 190 -3.74 -24.27 8.29
C THR A 190 -3.71 -22.98 7.50
N ILE A 191 -3.06 -21.95 8.01
CA ILE A 191 -3.09 -20.61 7.40
C ILE A 191 -1.68 -20.12 7.10
N LEU A 192 -1.41 -19.80 5.84
CA LEU A 192 -0.22 -19.08 5.42
C LEU A 192 -0.59 -17.60 5.32
N PHE A 193 0.03 -16.80 6.17
CA PHE A 193 -0.27 -15.37 6.30
C PHE A 193 0.89 -14.56 5.75
N ILE A 194 0.73 -13.99 4.55
CA ILE A 194 1.76 -13.18 3.90
C ILE A 194 1.53 -11.72 4.22
N THR A 195 2.53 -11.08 4.82
CA THR A 195 2.49 -9.66 5.12
C THR A 195 3.91 -9.08 5.24
N HIS A 196 4.02 -7.78 5.20
CA HIS A 196 5.22 -7.05 5.57
C HIS A 196 5.01 -6.26 6.89
N LYS A 197 3.81 -6.33 7.48
CA LYS A 197 3.44 -5.62 8.72
C LYS A 197 3.73 -6.47 9.93
N LEU A 198 4.75 -6.07 10.68
CA LEU A 198 5.28 -6.81 11.83
C LEU A 198 4.28 -6.94 12.98
N GLU A 199 3.49 -5.89 13.24
CA GLU A 199 2.50 -5.87 14.30
C GLU A 199 1.39 -6.92 14.08
N GLU A 200 0.98 -7.13 12.83
CA GLU A 200 -0.01 -8.16 12.49
C GLU A 200 0.55 -9.56 12.74
N VAL A 201 1.81 -9.80 12.34
CA VAL A 201 2.49 -11.07 12.57
C VAL A 201 2.56 -11.39 14.08
N MET A 202 2.97 -10.42 14.88
CA MET A 202 3.07 -10.59 16.35
C MET A 202 1.71 -10.84 17.00
N GLN A 203 0.62 -10.37 16.36
CA GLN A 203 -0.72 -10.61 16.88
C GLN A 203 -1.28 -11.98 16.50
N VAL A 204 -0.98 -12.52 15.30
CA VAL A 204 -1.74 -13.64 14.76
C VAL A 204 -0.94 -14.92 14.56
N ALA A 205 0.37 -14.81 14.30
CA ALA A 205 1.19 -15.95 13.89
C ALA A 205 1.58 -16.87 15.06
N ASP A 206 1.69 -18.17 14.75
CA ASP A 206 2.34 -19.16 15.61
C ASP A 206 3.81 -19.33 15.21
N PHE A 207 4.08 -19.35 13.90
CA PHE A 207 5.41 -19.50 13.31
C PHE A 207 5.66 -18.39 12.30
N VAL A 208 6.92 -18.02 12.16
CA VAL A 208 7.35 -16.96 11.26
C VAL A 208 8.54 -17.43 10.44
N THR A 209 8.43 -17.35 9.12
CA THR A 209 9.57 -17.48 8.19
C THR A 209 9.85 -16.14 7.56
N VAL A 210 11.09 -15.68 7.69
CA VAL A 210 11.55 -14.42 7.07
C VAL A 210 12.28 -14.73 5.77
N MET A 211 11.80 -14.14 4.67
CA MET A 211 12.40 -14.24 3.35
C MET A 211 13.11 -12.95 2.95
N ARG A 212 14.26 -13.08 2.29
CA ARG A 212 15.01 -11.95 1.72
C ARG A 212 15.78 -12.39 0.48
N HIS A 213 15.63 -11.63 -0.62
CA HIS A 213 16.30 -11.91 -1.90
C HIS A 213 16.11 -13.35 -2.40
N GLY A 214 14.89 -13.87 -2.30
CA GLY A 214 14.53 -15.21 -2.75
C GLY A 214 14.97 -16.35 -1.84
N LYS A 215 15.48 -16.08 -0.64
CA LYS A 215 15.96 -17.07 0.33
C LYS A 215 15.26 -16.96 1.65
N VAL A 216 15.14 -18.07 2.37
CA VAL A 216 14.81 -18.07 3.79
C VAL A 216 16.04 -17.64 4.57
N VAL A 217 15.90 -16.58 5.39
CA VAL A 217 17.00 -16.04 6.21
C VAL A 217 16.81 -16.32 7.69
N HIS A 218 15.57 -16.59 8.11
CA HIS A 218 15.28 -16.92 9.51
C HIS A 218 13.93 -17.63 9.63
N GLU A 219 13.84 -18.58 10.57
CA GLU A 219 12.60 -19.24 10.97
C GLU A 219 12.52 -19.29 12.49
N THR A 220 11.35 -18.99 13.05
CA THR A 220 11.16 -18.98 14.51
C THR A 220 9.68 -19.15 14.86
N GLU A 221 9.41 -19.52 16.10
CA GLU A 221 8.07 -19.36 16.69
C GLU A 221 7.84 -17.88 17.03
N ALA A 222 6.63 -17.38 16.79
CA ALA A 222 6.30 -16.00 17.07
C ALA A 222 6.47 -15.61 18.55
N ALA A 223 6.27 -16.58 19.46
CA ALA A 223 6.47 -16.39 20.90
C ALA A 223 7.93 -16.14 21.29
N ASN A 224 8.90 -16.56 20.46
CA ASN A 224 10.33 -16.50 20.73
C ASN A 224 11.03 -15.31 20.06
N THR A 225 10.27 -14.37 19.50
CA THR A 225 10.81 -13.19 18.80
C THR A 225 9.98 -11.94 19.09
N ASN A 226 10.40 -10.83 18.52
CA ASN A 226 9.72 -9.54 18.60
C ASN A 226 9.80 -8.78 17.27
N ALA A 227 8.99 -7.74 17.12
CA ALA A 227 8.91 -6.95 15.89
C ALA A 227 10.27 -6.39 15.45
N ARG A 228 11.13 -5.99 16.41
CA ARG A 228 12.45 -5.42 16.14
C ARG A 228 13.41 -6.46 15.54
N GLU A 229 13.42 -7.67 16.08
CA GLU A 229 14.24 -8.76 15.56
C GLU A 229 13.78 -9.20 14.17
N LEU A 230 12.47 -9.35 13.97
CA LEU A 230 11.91 -9.69 12.67
C LEU A 230 12.28 -8.64 11.62
N ALA A 231 12.18 -7.35 11.95
CA ALA A 231 12.61 -6.27 11.06
C ALA A 231 14.10 -6.35 10.71
N ARG A 232 14.96 -6.66 11.68
CA ARG A 232 16.39 -6.85 11.45
C ARG A 232 16.65 -7.97 10.44
N TRP A 233 15.95 -9.10 10.57
CA TRP A 233 16.07 -10.21 9.62
C TRP A 233 15.54 -9.85 8.23
N MET A 234 14.42 -9.11 8.15
CA MET A 234 13.85 -8.66 6.87
C MET A 234 14.81 -7.77 6.09
N VAL A 235 15.36 -6.75 6.73
CA VAL A 235 16.18 -5.72 6.07
C VAL A 235 17.66 -6.13 6.02
N GLY A 236 18.12 -6.98 6.96
CA GLY A 236 19.50 -7.47 7.01
C GLY A 236 20.52 -6.49 7.60
N ARG A 237 20.04 -5.43 8.25
CA ARG A 237 20.83 -4.46 9.03
C ARG A 237 20.02 -4.09 10.27
N ASP A 238 20.65 -3.50 11.27
CA ASP A 238 19.92 -2.93 12.39
C ASP A 238 19.03 -1.81 11.84
N VAL A 239 17.72 -2.10 11.77
CA VAL A 239 16.72 -1.09 11.46
C VAL A 239 16.51 -0.35 12.76
N VAL A 240 17.04 0.85 12.83
CA VAL A 240 16.62 1.78 13.86
C VAL A 240 15.23 2.22 13.43
N PHE A 241 14.18 1.63 14.04
CA PHE A 241 12.78 2.09 13.88
C PHE A 241 12.58 3.52 14.42
N GLU A 242 13.64 4.14 14.89
CA GLU A 242 13.65 5.54 15.22
C GLU A 242 13.97 6.33 13.95
N LEU A 243 13.02 7.04 13.42
CA LEU A 243 13.30 8.11 12.47
C LEU A 243 14.48 8.91 13.04
N LYS A 244 15.59 8.96 12.31
CA LYS A 244 16.80 9.71 12.73
C LYS A 244 16.48 11.14 13.13
N ASN A 245 15.33 11.63 12.69
CA ASN A 245 14.84 13.00 12.86
C ASN A 245 13.55 13.08 13.71
N ARG A 246 13.30 12.13 14.62
CA ARG A 246 12.13 12.15 15.50
C ARG A 246 11.98 13.48 16.27
N ASN A 247 13.08 14.12 16.60
CA ASN A 247 13.11 15.45 17.21
C ASN A 247 12.50 16.53 16.29
N LEU A 248 12.53 16.35 14.95
CA LEU A 248 11.93 17.30 14.01
C LEU A 248 10.40 17.17 13.97
N VAL A 249 9.85 16.00 14.25
CA VAL A 249 8.40 15.81 14.42
C VAL A 249 7.93 16.48 15.73
N GLN A 250 8.75 16.43 16.78
CA GLN A 250 8.43 16.99 18.10
C GLN A 250 8.62 18.52 18.15
N ALA A 251 9.41 19.11 17.25
CA ALA A 251 9.52 20.55 17.12
C ALA A 251 8.24 21.11 16.48
N GLY A 252 7.25 21.39 17.30
CA GLY A 252 5.94 21.89 16.86
C GLY A 252 6.06 23.12 15.95
N VAL A 253 5.16 23.24 15.01
CA VAL A 253 5.10 24.38 14.09
C VAL A 253 4.69 25.63 14.87
N SER A 254 5.45 26.70 14.73
CA SER A 254 5.10 27.98 15.37
C SER A 254 3.72 28.46 14.89
N ALA A 255 2.84 28.80 15.83
CA ALA A 255 1.54 29.40 15.49
C ALA A 255 1.66 30.69 14.66
N ARG A 256 2.86 31.34 14.68
CA ARG A 256 3.18 32.54 13.90
C ARG A 256 3.78 32.24 12.52
N ALA A 257 4.03 30.95 12.17
CA ALA A 257 4.54 30.61 10.85
C ALA A 257 3.53 31.00 9.75
N ALA A 258 4.05 31.50 8.63
CA ALA A 258 3.22 31.96 7.51
C ALA A 258 2.36 30.83 6.96
N LYS A 259 1.12 31.13 6.61
CA LYS A 259 0.24 30.20 5.88
C LYS A 259 0.74 30.12 4.44
N VAL A 260 1.14 28.92 4.01
CA VAL A 260 1.59 28.66 2.64
C VAL A 260 0.45 28.16 1.77
N LEU A 261 -0.37 27.23 2.29
CA LEU A 261 -1.56 26.72 1.60
C LEU A 261 -2.81 27.05 2.41
N ALA A 262 -3.83 27.60 1.75
CA ALA A 262 -5.20 27.66 2.26
C ALA A 262 -6.15 27.07 1.21
N VAL A 263 -6.95 26.12 1.63
CA VAL A 263 -8.06 25.52 0.87
C VAL A 263 -9.34 25.97 1.54
N GLU A 264 -10.27 26.54 0.77
CA GLU A 264 -11.49 27.18 1.28
C GLU A 264 -12.70 26.69 0.48
N GLY A 265 -13.62 25.97 1.13
CA GLY A 265 -14.88 25.53 0.54
C GLY A 265 -14.73 24.68 -0.73
N LEU A 266 -13.69 23.86 -0.82
CA LEU A 266 -13.34 23.15 -2.05
C LEU A 266 -14.37 22.09 -2.41
N VAL A 267 -14.90 22.15 -3.64
CA VAL A 267 -15.81 21.17 -4.22
C VAL A 267 -15.23 20.66 -5.54
N ALA A 268 -15.17 19.33 -5.69
CA ALA A 268 -14.73 18.69 -6.93
C ALA A 268 -15.48 17.37 -7.18
N ILE A 269 -15.51 16.96 -8.45
CA ILE A 269 -16.09 15.70 -8.89
C ILE A 269 -14.97 14.71 -9.25
N ASN A 270 -15.25 13.42 -9.09
CA ASN A 270 -14.38 12.35 -9.58
C ASN A 270 -14.63 12.04 -11.08
N ASP A 271 -13.87 11.07 -11.61
CA ASP A 271 -13.94 10.67 -13.02
C ASP A 271 -15.30 10.06 -13.42
N ARG A 272 -16.14 9.69 -12.43
CA ARG A 272 -17.51 9.18 -12.63
C ARG A 272 -18.58 10.27 -12.52
N GLY A 273 -18.20 11.54 -12.38
CA GLY A 273 -19.12 12.68 -12.21
C GLY A 273 -19.76 12.77 -10.81
N ILE A 274 -19.27 11.99 -9.84
CA ILE A 274 -19.78 12.00 -8.47
C ILE A 274 -18.98 13.04 -7.67
N ARG A 275 -19.66 13.79 -6.78
CA ARG A 275 -19.02 14.73 -5.87
C ARG A 275 -18.07 13.99 -4.93
N ALA A 276 -16.78 14.19 -5.11
CA ALA A 276 -15.71 13.56 -4.35
C ALA A 276 -15.13 14.47 -3.27
N LEU A 277 -15.24 15.81 -3.45
CA LEU A 277 -14.93 16.81 -2.44
C LEU A 277 -16.17 17.65 -2.20
N ASP A 278 -16.52 17.87 -0.94
CA ASP A 278 -17.72 18.58 -0.52
C ASP A 278 -17.38 19.52 0.66
N ASP A 279 -17.14 20.78 0.34
CA ASP A 279 -16.83 21.86 1.30
C ASP A 279 -15.56 21.60 2.13
N VAL A 280 -14.45 21.21 1.47
CA VAL A 280 -13.17 20.95 2.13
C VAL A 280 -12.43 22.24 2.41
N SER A 281 -12.10 22.49 3.70
CA SER A 281 -11.37 23.68 4.13
C SER A 281 -10.27 23.33 5.15
N PHE A 282 -9.04 23.83 4.92
CA PHE A 282 -7.91 23.71 5.83
C PHE A 282 -6.75 24.63 5.43
N THR A 283 -5.74 24.71 6.29
CA THR A 283 -4.51 25.48 6.01
C THR A 283 -3.27 24.65 6.35
N VAL A 284 -2.17 24.92 5.62
CA VAL A 284 -0.83 24.39 5.92
C VAL A 284 0.15 25.54 6.03
N ARG A 285 0.98 25.52 7.06
CA ARG A 285 1.97 26.57 7.36
C ARG A 285 3.36 26.19 6.82
N ALA A 286 4.23 27.18 6.74
CA ALA A 286 5.65 26.96 6.42
C ALA A 286 6.28 26.03 7.47
N GLY A 287 6.98 24.98 7.02
CA GLY A 287 7.58 23.98 7.89
C GLY A 287 6.57 23.09 8.61
N GLU A 288 5.33 22.99 8.11
CA GLU A 288 4.29 22.09 8.61
C GLU A 288 4.09 20.92 7.67
N ILE A 289 3.89 19.73 8.25
CA ILE A 289 3.37 18.57 7.56
C ILE A 289 1.93 18.35 8.02
N LEU A 290 0.97 18.64 7.14
CA LEU A 290 -0.41 18.23 7.33
C LEU A 290 -0.61 16.86 6.70
N GLY A 291 -0.83 15.85 7.53
CA GLY A 291 -1.24 14.52 7.10
C GLY A 291 -2.72 14.52 6.71
N VAL A 292 -3.04 13.85 5.61
CA VAL A 292 -4.43 13.58 5.22
C VAL A 292 -4.62 12.08 5.17
N SER A 293 -5.55 11.55 5.97
CA SER A 293 -5.84 10.12 6.03
C SER A 293 -7.35 9.85 5.93
N GLY A 294 -7.70 8.61 5.67
CA GLY A 294 -9.07 8.13 5.51
C GLY A 294 -9.08 6.84 4.73
N VAL A 295 -10.21 6.14 4.73
CA VAL A 295 -10.41 4.95 3.89
C VAL A 295 -10.33 5.35 2.42
N ASP A 296 -9.73 4.50 1.60
CA ASP A 296 -9.57 4.77 0.16
C ASP A 296 -10.91 5.12 -0.52
N GLY A 297 -10.86 6.07 -1.47
CA GLY A 297 -12.05 6.55 -2.19
C GLY A 297 -12.87 7.63 -1.46
N ASN A 298 -12.38 8.19 -0.35
CA ASN A 298 -13.05 9.28 0.37
C ASN A 298 -12.66 10.70 -0.08
N GLY A 299 -12.00 10.85 -1.25
CA GLY A 299 -11.69 12.16 -1.84
C GLY A 299 -10.22 12.60 -1.68
N GLN A 300 -9.37 11.79 -1.06
CA GLN A 300 -7.95 12.12 -0.85
C GLN A 300 -7.22 12.35 -2.17
N LYS A 301 -7.48 11.50 -3.18
CA LYS A 301 -6.89 11.59 -4.51
C LYS A 301 -7.33 12.89 -5.20
N GLU A 302 -8.62 13.13 -5.21
CA GLU A 302 -9.21 14.33 -5.83
C GLU A 302 -8.71 15.61 -5.17
N LEU A 303 -8.47 15.60 -3.86
CA LEU A 303 -7.88 16.73 -3.14
C LEU A 303 -6.45 17.02 -3.60
N ALA A 304 -5.59 16.00 -3.64
CA ALA A 304 -4.22 16.14 -4.07
C ALA A 304 -4.12 16.59 -5.54
N GLU A 305 -4.93 16.00 -6.42
CA GLU A 305 -5.00 16.35 -7.85
C GLU A 305 -5.53 17.78 -8.07
N ALA A 306 -6.55 18.21 -7.30
CA ALA A 306 -7.08 19.56 -7.39
C ALA A 306 -6.04 20.63 -7.00
N ILE A 307 -5.26 20.39 -5.94
CA ILE A 307 -4.18 21.28 -5.52
C ILE A 307 -3.05 21.30 -6.55
N ALA A 308 -2.70 20.14 -7.11
CA ALA A 308 -1.68 20.05 -8.16
C ALA A 308 -2.12 20.62 -9.52
N GLY A 309 -3.43 20.91 -9.71
CA GLY A 309 -3.99 21.41 -10.97
C GLY A 309 -4.32 20.33 -12.00
N LEU A 310 -4.30 19.07 -11.58
CA LEU A 310 -4.62 17.91 -12.43
C LEU A 310 -6.13 17.65 -12.50
N ARG A 311 -6.90 18.25 -11.58
CA ARG A 311 -8.37 18.12 -11.51
C ARG A 311 -9.02 19.48 -11.43
N PRO A 312 -10.05 19.78 -12.25
CA PRO A 312 -10.82 21.01 -12.14
C PRO A 312 -11.66 21.00 -10.86
N ILE A 313 -11.78 22.18 -10.25
CA ILE A 313 -12.67 22.39 -9.11
C ILE A 313 -14.02 22.93 -9.58
N GLN A 314 -15.09 22.63 -8.84
CA GLN A 314 -16.45 23.11 -9.11
C GLN A 314 -16.74 24.40 -8.32
N ALA A 315 -16.21 24.50 -7.12
CA ALA A 315 -16.36 25.67 -6.23
C ALA A 315 -15.19 25.70 -5.21
N GLY A 316 -15.07 26.82 -4.52
CA GLY A 316 -14.04 27.05 -3.52
C GLY A 316 -12.81 27.73 -4.09
N ARG A 317 -11.77 27.80 -3.26
CA ARG A 317 -10.49 28.47 -3.60
C ARG A 317 -9.31 27.66 -3.11
N ILE A 318 -8.21 27.75 -3.85
CA ILE A 318 -6.90 27.19 -3.46
C ILE A 318 -5.89 28.33 -3.51
N VAL A 319 -5.41 28.74 -2.35
CA VAL A 319 -4.50 29.87 -2.21
C VAL A 319 -3.13 29.36 -1.77
N VAL A 320 -2.07 29.70 -2.53
CA VAL A 320 -0.68 29.41 -2.19
C VAL A 320 0.08 30.72 -2.10
N ASP A 321 0.72 31.00 -0.96
CA ASP A 321 1.42 32.25 -0.68
C ASP A 321 0.59 33.50 -1.03
N ASN A 322 -0.66 33.56 -0.56
CA ASN A 322 -1.65 34.62 -0.81
C ASN A 322 -2.08 34.80 -2.27
N ARG A 323 -1.73 33.88 -3.18
CA ARG A 323 -2.18 33.88 -4.57
C ARG A 323 -3.18 32.76 -4.81
N ASP A 324 -4.33 33.08 -5.38
CA ASP A 324 -5.28 32.06 -5.85
C ASP A 324 -4.68 31.31 -7.06
N VAL A 325 -4.51 30.01 -6.90
CA VAL A 325 -3.91 29.15 -7.92
C VAL A 325 -4.95 28.33 -8.68
N ALA A 326 -6.23 28.42 -8.31
CA ALA A 326 -7.30 27.68 -8.96
C ALA A 326 -7.38 27.93 -10.48
N PRO A 327 -7.24 29.19 -10.98
CA PRO A 327 -7.27 29.48 -12.41
C PRO A 327 -5.98 29.13 -13.17
N LEU A 328 -4.90 28.76 -12.46
CA LEU A 328 -3.61 28.46 -13.08
C LEU A 328 -3.58 27.03 -13.64
N ASP A 329 -2.95 26.87 -14.80
CA ASP A 329 -2.62 25.57 -15.35
C ASP A 329 -1.50 24.88 -14.52
N VAL A 330 -1.25 23.60 -14.80
CA VAL A 330 -0.23 22.80 -14.09
C VAL A 330 1.15 23.44 -14.19
N LYS A 331 1.53 23.96 -15.37
CA LYS A 331 2.85 24.57 -15.59
C LYS A 331 3.03 25.81 -14.72
N ALA A 332 2.05 26.69 -14.67
CA ALA A 332 2.08 27.90 -13.84
C ALA A 332 2.05 27.58 -12.33
N ARG A 333 1.31 26.54 -11.91
CA ARG A 333 1.34 26.08 -10.52
C ARG A 333 2.73 25.60 -10.11
N ILE A 334 3.45 24.95 -11.02
CA ILE A 334 4.82 24.48 -10.78
C ILE A 334 5.81 25.65 -10.78
N SER A 335 5.80 26.46 -11.87
CA SER A 335 6.83 27.49 -12.08
C SER A 335 6.64 28.73 -11.21
N ASP A 336 5.39 29.18 -11.06
CA ASP A 336 5.06 30.48 -10.46
C ASP A 336 4.62 30.34 -9.00
N ALA A 337 3.78 29.33 -8.70
CA ALA A 337 3.32 29.09 -7.34
C ALA A 337 4.25 28.16 -6.53
N GLY A 338 5.19 27.48 -7.18
CA GLY A 338 6.15 26.59 -6.52
C GLY A 338 5.50 25.35 -5.91
N ILE A 339 4.49 24.78 -6.58
CA ILE A 339 3.84 23.53 -6.16
C ILE A 339 4.58 22.35 -6.79
N ALA A 340 5.03 21.41 -5.97
CA ALA A 340 5.53 20.12 -6.40
C ALA A 340 4.55 19.01 -6.03
N PHE A 341 4.49 17.95 -6.86
CA PHE A 341 3.55 16.85 -6.70
C PHE A 341 4.23 15.50 -6.87
N VAL A 342 4.14 14.67 -5.86
CA VAL A 342 4.55 13.27 -5.88
C VAL A 342 3.28 12.42 -6.00
N PRO A 343 3.01 11.80 -7.17
CA PRO A 343 1.78 11.06 -7.42
C PRO A 343 1.79 9.68 -6.73
N GLU A 344 0.58 9.10 -6.60
CA GLU A 344 0.40 7.74 -6.12
C GLU A 344 0.98 6.70 -7.09
N ASP A 345 0.62 6.81 -8.38
CA ASP A 345 1.11 5.89 -9.39
C ASP A 345 2.43 6.39 -9.98
N ARG A 346 3.51 5.76 -9.51
CA ARG A 346 4.87 6.06 -9.98
C ARG A 346 5.07 5.80 -11.46
N GLN A 347 4.42 4.75 -11.98
CA GLN A 347 4.70 4.21 -13.30
C GLN A 347 3.91 4.92 -14.39
N SER A 348 2.64 5.24 -14.13
CA SER A 348 1.78 5.90 -15.12
C SER A 348 1.82 7.43 -15.03
N GLN A 349 2.04 8.00 -13.83
CA GLN A 349 1.99 9.43 -13.58
C GLN A 349 3.35 10.03 -13.19
N GLY A 350 4.17 9.24 -12.48
CA GLY A 350 5.43 9.73 -11.92
C GLY A 350 6.60 9.72 -12.88
N LEU A 351 6.70 8.71 -13.76
CA LEU A 351 7.87 8.48 -14.61
C LEU A 351 7.46 8.21 -16.06
N VAL A 352 8.36 8.51 -16.97
CA VAL A 352 8.32 8.01 -18.33
C VAL A 352 9.20 6.76 -18.36
N LEU A 353 8.57 5.57 -18.24
CA LEU A 353 9.28 4.29 -18.03
C LEU A 353 10.27 3.94 -19.14
N ASP A 354 9.97 4.35 -20.39
CA ASP A 354 10.79 4.13 -21.58
C ASP A 354 11.90 5.16 -21.76
N TYR A 355 12.00 6.12 -20.84
CA TYR A 355 13.08 7.11 -20.87
C TYR A 355 14.23 6.69 -19.93
N PRO A 356 15.47 7.06 -20.29
CA PRO A 356 16.61 6.99 -19.40
C PRO A 356 16.37 7.69 -18.06
N VAL A 357 17.02 7.23 -16.99
CA VAL A 357 16.96 7.87 -15.68
C VAL A 357 17.36 9.33 -15.76
N ALA A 358 18.41 9.66 -16.54
CA ALA A 358 18.84 11.04 -16.74
C ALA A 358 17.71 11.97 -17.19
N PHE A 359 16.88 11.52 -18.15
CA PHE A 359 15.77 12.33 -18.65
C PHE A 359 14.63 12.43 -17.64
N ASN A 360 14.33 11.36 -16.90
CA ASN A 360 13.33 11.41 -15.84
C ASN A 360 13.71 12.41 -14.74
N MET A 361 15.00 12.55 -14.43
CA MET A 361 15.49 13.50 -13.42
C MET A 361 15.26 14.97 -13.80
N ILE A 362 15.21 15.29 -15.11
CA ILE A 362 15.14 16.66 -15.60
C ILE A 362 13.76 17.09 -16.12
N LEU A 363 12.72 16.24 -16.02
CA LEU A 363 11.38 16.54 -16.56
C LEU A 363 10.78 17.86 -16.09
N ARG A 364 11.21 18.38 -14.93
CA ARG A 364 10.80 19.70 -14.39
C ARG A 364 11.70 20.85 -14.79
N SER A 365 12.87 20.58 -15.40
CA SER A 365 13.90 21.57 -15.68
C SER A 365 14.51 21.44 -17.08
N TYR A 366 13.87 20.66 -17.96
CA TYR A 366 14.38 20.40 -19.31
C TYR A 366 14.53 21.67 -20.16
N ASP A 367 13.72 22.71 -19.89
CA ASP A 367 13.66 23.96 -20.66
C ASP A 367 14.63 25.04 -20.17
N ARG A 368 15.44 24.76 -19.16
CA ARG A 368 16.37 25.74 -18.55
C ARG A 368 17.79 25.19 -18.37
N PRO A 369 18.80 26.06 -18.21
CA PRO A 369 20.16 25.62 -17.93
C PRO A 369 20.26 24.79 -16.64
N PRO A 370 21.14 23.79 -16.59
CA PRO A 370 22.09 23.39 -17.64
C PRO A 370 21.52 22.41 -18.70
N ALA A 371 20.29 21.90 -18.53
CA ALA A 371 19.67 20.90 -19.39
C ALA A 371 19.39 21.43 -20.81
N SER A 372 19.10 22.73 -20.95
CA SER A 372 18.82 23.37 -22.24
C SER A 372 19.53 24.71 -22.37
N ARG A 373 20.00 24.98 -23.59
CA ARG A 373 20.54 26.31 -23.97
C ARG A 373 19.94 26.73 -25.32
N ARG A 374 19.35 27.92 -25.34
CA ARG A 374 18.72 28.49 -26.55
C ARG A 374 17.70 27.56 -27.22
N GLY A 375 16.96 26.78 -26.43
CA GLY A 375 15.94 25.83 -26.92
C GLY A 375 16.46 24.46 -27.36
N PHE A 376 17.78 24.23 -27.31
CA PHE A 376 18.37 22.92 -27.61
C PHE A 376 18.79 22.20 -26.34
N LEU A 377 18.50 20.90 -26.26
CA LEU A 377 18.91 20.05 -25.14
C LEU A 377 20.41 19.75 -25.20
N ASP A 378 21.08 19.91 -24.06
CA ASP A 378 22.48 19.50 -23.88
C ASP A 378 22.52 18.11 -23.21
N PHE A 379 22.63 17.06 -24.03
CA PHE A 379 22.62 15.67 -23.54
C PHE A 379 23.79 15.33 -22.61
N ALA A 380 24.95 15.98 -22.79
CA ALA A 380 26.08 15.77 -21.88
C ALA A 380 25.80 16.40 -20.51
N ALA A 381 25.28 17.62 -20.50
CA ALA A 381 24.87 18.28 -19.25
C ALA A 381 23.73 17.54 -18.54
N ILE A 382 22.76 17.00 -19.30
CA ILE A 382 21.65 16.20 -18.75
C ILE A 382 22.18 14.94 -18.06
N ARG A 383 23.09 14.18 -18.72
CA ARG A 383 23.70 12.98 -18.11
C ARG A 383 24.50 13.33 -16.85
N LYS A 384 25.28 14.41 -16.90
CA LYS A 384 26.03 14.87 -15.73
C LYS A 384 25.10 15.23 -14.58
N LEU A 385 24.11 16.09 -14.82
CA LEU A 385 23.12 16.49 -13.80
C LEU A 385 22.37 15.28 -13.23
N GLY A 386 21.87 14.41 -14.11
CA GLY A 386 21.17 13.19 -13.68
C GLY A 386 22.06 12.28 -12.82
N GLY A 387 23.35 12.13 -13.18
CA GLY A 387 24.31 11.37 -12.39
C GLY A 387 24.61 11.98 -11.02
N ASP A 388 24.71 13.32 -10.95
CA ASP A 388 24.90 14.04 -9.68
C ASP A 388 23.68 13.88 -8.77
N LEU A 389 22.47 14.00 -9.32
CA LEU A 389 21.22 13.80 -8.57
C LEU A 389 21.04 12.33 -8.14
N ALA A 390 21.37 11.37 -8.99
CA ALA A 390 21.29 9.96 -8.64
C ALA A 390 22.19 9.63 -7.43
N ARG A 391 23.42 10.20 -7.38
CA ARG A 391 24.31 10.06 -6.21
C ARG A 391 23.75 10.77 -4.97
N LYS A 392 23.29 11.98 -5.11
CA LYS A 392 22.75 12.79 -4.00
C LYS A 392 21.57 12.11 -3.30
N TYR A 393 20.69 11.44 -4.08
CA TYR A 393 19.48 10.79 -3.57
C TYR A 393 19.63 9.27 -3.44
N ASP A 394 20.87 8.74 -3.47
CA ASP A 394 21.17 7.31 -3.33
C ASP A 394 20.30 6.44 -4.26
N VAL A 395 20.16 6.82 -5.52
CA VAL A 395 19.47 6.02 -6.53
C VAL A 395 20.42 4.93 -7.03
N ARG A 396 20.08 3.67 -6.76
CA ARG A 396 20.87 2.53 -7.18
C ARG A 396 20.54 2.16 -8.63
N LEU A 397 21.50 2.31 -9.53
CA LEU A 397 21.36 2.06 -10.96
C LEU A 397 22.68 1.53 -11.53
N ARG A 398 22.61 0.84 -12.66
CA ARG A 398 23.79 0.34 -13.40
C ARG A 398 24.42 1.45 -14.26
N SER A 399 23.59 2.27 -14.86
CA SER A 399 23.95 3.40 -15.71
C SER A 399 22.89 4.46 -15.66
N ILE A 400 23.27 5.74 -15.79
CA ILE A 400 22.33 6.85 -15.87
C ILE A 400 21.48 6.82 -17.15
N ASP A 401 21.95 6.12 -18.18
CA ASP A 401 21.22 5.87 -19.43
C ASP A 401 20.28 4.64 -19.33
N GLN A 402 20.24 3.93 -18.17
CA GLN A 402 19.30 2.83 -17.94
C GLN A 402 17.87 3.35 -17.98
N LEU A 403 16.96 2.59 -18.63
CA LEU A 403 15.54 2.92 -18.66
C LEU A 403 14.91 2.79 -17.25
N ALA A 404 14.04 3.72 -16.91
CA ALA A 404 13.42 3.79 -15.57
C ALA A 404 12.60 2.53 -15.23
N ARG A 405 12.06 1.82 -16.23
CA ARG A 405 11.31 0.56 -16.04
C ARG A 405 12.10 -0.56 -15.37
N PHE A 406 13.43 -0.56 -15.50
CA PHE A 406 14.29 -1.60 -14.94
C PHE A 406 14.75 -1.32 -13.50
N LEU A 407 14.26 -0.25 -12.89
CA LEU A 407 14.56 0.08 -11.50
C LEU A 407 13.53 -0.53 -10.56
N SER A 408 13.97 -0.84 -9.34
CA SER A 408 13.05 -1.20 -8.25
C SER A 408 12.13 -0.02 -7.90
N GLY A 409 10.95 -0.31 -7.32
CA GLY A 409 9.99 0.70 -6.90
C GLY A 409 10.58 1.77 -5.99
N GLY A 410 11.45 1.39 -5.04
CA GLY A 410 12.16 2.33 -4.18
C GLY A 410 13.08 3.29 -4.95
N ASN A 411 13.83 2.79 -5.94
CA ASN A 411 14.66 3.64 -6.78
C ASN A 411 13.84 4.54 -7.71
N GLN A 412 12.72 4.04 -8.23
CA GLN A 412 11.76 4.85 -8.99
C GLN A 412 11.22 6.01 -8.14
N GLN A 413 10.85 5.73 -6.88
CA GLN A 413 10.37 6.75 -5.95
C GLN A 413 11.43 7.81 -5.63
N LYS A 414 12.69 7.39 -5.46
CA LYS A 414 13.82 8.31 -5.25
C LYS A 414 14.02 9.27 -6.42
N ILE A 415 13.83 8.83 -7.67
CA ILE A 415 13.90 9.69 -8.86
C ILE A 415 12.81 10.76 -8.83
N ILE A 416 11.57 10.36 -8.54
CA ILE A 416 10.45 11.30 -8.47
C ILE A 416 10.71 12.36 -7.39
N LEU A 417 11.06 11.92 -6.18
CA LEU A 417 11.37 12.84 -5.07
C LEU A 417 12.53 13.76 -5.41
N ALA A 418 13.63 13.24 -5.94
CA ALA A 418 14.78 14.05 -6.33
C ALA A 418 14.39 15.17 -7.28
N ARG A 419 13.63 14.85 -8.33
CA ARG A 419 13.16 15.82 -9.33
C ARG A 419 12.25 16.90 -8.72
N GLU A 420 11.30 16.49 -7.87
CA GLU A 420 10.34 17.40 -7.26
C GLU A 420 11.03 18.34 -6.23
N ILE A 421 11.99 17.80 -5.47
CA ILE A 421 12.72 18.57 -4.44
C ILE A 421 13.71 19.56 -5.05
N GLU A 422 14.42 19.18 -6.12
CA GLU A 422 15.39 20.08 -6.79
C GLU A 422 14.72 21.28 -7.44
N ALA A 423 13.42 21.22 -7.69
CA ALA A 423 12.63 22.36 -8.10
C ALA A 423 12.46 23.44 -6.99
N ARG A 424 12.90 23.15 -5.75
CA ARG A 424 12.79 24.01 -4.55
C ARG A 424 11.36 24.49 -4.31
N PRO A 425 10.40 23.58 -4.10
CA PRO A 425 9.00 23.93 -3.96
C PRO A 425 8.74 24.72 -2.67
N ARG A 426 7.69 25.54 -2.68
CA ARG A 426 7.11 26.15 -1.48
C ARG A 426 6.10 25.22 -0.81
N LEU A 427 5.37 24.48 -1.63
CA LEU A 427 4.40 23.46 -1.23
C LEU A 427 4.75 22.14 -1.92
N LEU A 428 4.89 21.09 -1.14
CA LEU A 428 5.04 19.71 -1.64
C LEU A 428 3.79 18.92 -1.30
N VAL A 429 3.07 18.45 -2.32
CA VAL A 429 1.95 17.51 -2.18
C VAL A 429 2.49 16.12 -2.43
N VAL A 430 2.37 15.25 -1.44
CA VAL A 430 2.89 13.87 -1.47
C VAL A 430 1.72 12.91 -1.35
N MET A 431 1.48 12.11 -2.38
CA MET A 431 0.38 11.15 -2.39
C MET A 431 0.90 9.73 -2.40
N GLN A 432 0.56 8.94 -1.36
CA GLN A 432 0.84 7.51 -1.23
C GLN A 432 2.32 7.13 -1.52
N ALA A 433 3.27 8.03 -1.20
CA ALA A 433 4.67 7.90 -1.63
C ALA A 433 5.38 6.66 -1.07
N CYS A 434 4.88 6.09 0.03
CA CYS A 434 5.42 4.88 0.66
C CYS A 434 4.73 3.59 0.21
N LYS A 435 3.62 3.67 -0.51
CA LYS A 435 2.80 2.52 -0.92
C LYS A 435 3.62 1.53 -1.75
N GLY A 436 3.67 0.28 -1.28
CA GLY A 436 4.35 -0.81 -1.97
C GLY A 436 5.88 -0.66 -2.02
N LEU A 437 6.49 0.10 -1.12
CA LEU A 437 7.92 0.19 -0.94
C LEU A 437 8.43 -0.78 0.12
N ASP A 438 9.73 -1.09 0.06
CA ASP A 438 10.43 -1.76 1.15
C ASP A 438 10.71 -0.80 2.31
N VAL A 439 11.00 -1.35 3.51
CA VAL A 439 11.23 -0.57 4.74
C VAL A 439 12.34 0.47 4.56
N GLY A 440 13.42 0.12 3.85
CA GLY A 440 14.53 1.05 3.62
C GLY A 440 14.16 2.21 2.71
N ALA A 441 13.29 1.98 1.72
CA ALA A 441 12.76 3.03 0.86
C ALA A 441 11.75 3.91 1.60
N ILE A 442 10.90 3.34 2.45
CA ILE A 442 9.98 4.08 3.32
C ILE A 442 10.76 5.02 4.25
N GLU A 443 11.78 4.50 4.94
CA GLU A 443 12.66 5.29 5.81
C GLU A 443 13.31 6.46 5.05
N PHE A 444 13.79 6.21 3.83
CA PHE A 444 14.36 7.26 2.98
C PHE A 444 13.32 8.35 2.66
N VAL A 445 12.10 7.97 2.24
CA VAL A 445 11.01 8.91 1.91
C VAL A 445 10.67 9.76 3.13
N GLN A 446 10.42 9.14 4.27
CA GLN A 446 10.02 9.82 5.51
C GLN A 446 11.11 10.77 6.01
N ASN A 447 12.38 10.34 6.06
CA ASN A 447 13.49 11.21 6.44
C ASN A 447 13.64 12.39 5.48
N THR A 448 13.50 12.16 4.18
CA THR A 448 13.55 13.23 3.17
C THR A 448 12.45 14.27 3.39
N ILE A 449 11.22 13.84 3.69
CA ILE A 449 10.08 14.71 3.99
C ILE A 449 10.35 15.54 5.26
N LEU A 450 10.88 14.93 6.32
CA LEU A 450 11.23 15.62 7.57
C LEU A 450 12.36 16.64 7.37
N GLU A 451 13.35 16.34 6.53
CA GLU A 451 14.39 17.30 6.16
C GLU A 451 13.85 18.52 5.39
N LEU A 452 12.84 18.30 4.53
CA LEU A 452 12.18 19.39 3.80
C LEU A 452 11.34 20.27 4.74
N LYS A 453 10.63 19.67 5.68
CA LYS A 453 9.95 20.39 6.78
C LYS A 453 10.93 21.29 7.51
N ALA A 454 12.10 20.77 7.92
CA ALA A 454 13.12 21.54 8.62
C ALA A 454 13.67 22.73 7.81
N LYS A 455 13.60 22.65 6.46
CA LYS A 455 13.93 23.74 5.54
C LYS A 455 12.79 24.75 5.34
N GLY A 456 11.66 24.59 6.06
CA GLY A 456 10.52 25.50 6.00
C GLY A 456 9.52 25.21 4.88
N ILE A 457 9.63 24.11 4.15
CA ILE A 457 8.69 23.74 3.09
C ILE A 457 7.38 23.27 3.73
N ALA A 458 6.24 23.75 3.22
CA ALA A 458 4.92 23.27 3.59
C ALA A 458 4.64 21.95 2.88
N ILE A 459 4.11 20.95 3.59
CA ILE A 459 3.91 19.61 3.04
C ILE A 459 2.50 19.13 3.32
N LEU A 460 1.79 18.73 2.27
CA LEU A 460 0.54 17.98 2.36
C LEU A 460 0.85 16.50 2.10
N TYR A 461 0.79 15.69 3.14
CA TYR A 461 1.13 14.27 3.09
C TYR A 461 -0.13 13.41 3.11
N VAL A 462 -0.48 12.83 1.98
CA VAL A 462 -1.71 12.04 1.80
C VAL A 462 -1.36 10.56 1.80
N SER A 463 -1.93 9.79 2.75
CA SER A 463 -1.77 8.34 2.79
C SER A 463 -2.99 7.65 3.41
N THR A 464 -3.35 6.49 2.85
CA THR A 464 -4.32 5.56 3.45
C THR A 464 -3.69 4.73 4.58
N GLU A 465 -2.36 4.58 4.59
CA GLU A 465 -1.64 3.91 5.65
C GLU A 465 -1.43 4.88 6.82
N LEU A 466 -2.25 4.69 7.87
CA LEU A 466 -2.31 5.60 9.01
C LEU A 466 -0.95 5.75 9.73
N GLU A 467 -0.19 4.66 9.84
CA GLU A 467 1.13 4.65 10.47
C GLU A 467 2.07 5.64 9.80
N HIS A 468 2.12 5.65 8.46
CA HIS A 468 2.96 6.58 7.71
C HIS A 468 2.57 8.05 7.93
N VAL A 469 1.27 8.32 8.11
CA VAL A 469 0.78 9.67 8.42
C VAL A 469 1.19 10.07 9.84
N LEU A 470 0.99 9.16 10.80
CA LEU A 470 1.34 9.39 12.21
C LEU A 470 2.84 9.61 12.42
N ASP A 471 3.69 8.99 11.60
CA ASP A 471 5.15 9.07 11.74
C ASP A 471 5.73 10.44 11.40
N VAL A 472 5.12 11.17 10.46
CA VAL A 472 5.73 12.39 9.92
C VAL A 472 4.92 13.66 10.16
N SER A 473 3.62 13.55 10.45
CA SER A 473 2.70 14.70 10.46
C SER A 473 2.70 15.49 11.77
N ASP A 474 2.52 16.79 11.68
CA ASP A 474 2.28 17.69 12.83
C ASP A 474 0.80 17.74 13.20
N ARG A 475 -0.05 17.79 12.16
CA ARG A 475 -1.50 17.74 12.26
C ARG A 475 -2.05 16.74 11.27
N ILE A 476 -3.23 16.19 11.56
CA ILE A 476 -3.85 15.16 10.74
C ILE A 476 -5.29 15.55 10.45
N ALA A 477 -5.62 15.64 9.16
CA ALA A 477 -6.97 15.79 8.66
C ALA A 477 -7.54 14.42 8.29
N ILE A 478 -8.69 14.06 8.82
CA ILE A 478 -9.37 12.81 8.49
C ILE A 478 -10.47 13.08 7.49
N MET A 479 -10.45 12.35 6.38
CA MET A 479 -11.45 12.47 5.31
C MET A 479 -12.46 11.32 5.33
N PHE A 480 -13.74 11.67 5.25
CA PHE A 480 -14.84 10.73 5.08
C PHE A 480 -15.88 11.32 4.15
N ARG A 481 -16.26 10.58 3.10
CA ARG A 481 -17.26 10.97 2.10
C ARG A 481 -17.04 12.37 1.52
N GLY A 482 -15.81 12.70 1.20
CA GLY A 482 -15.45 13.98 0.57
C GLY A 482 -15.35 15.16 1.52
N ARG A 483 -15.50 14.99 2.82
CA ARG A 483 -15.41 16.04 3.84
C ARG A 483 -14.29 15.76 4.83
N ILE A 484 -13.78 16.80 5.49
CA ILE A 484 -12.91 16.65 6.65
C ILE A 484 -13.80 16.50 7.89
N THR A 485 -13.77 15.31 8.49
CA THR A 485 -14.53 14.98 9.71
C THR A 485 -13.77 15.33 10.98
N GLY A 486 -12.47 15.57 10.90
CA GLY A 486 -11.66 16.02 12.02
C GLY A 486 -10.30 16.52 11.59
N LEU A 487 -9.80 17.51 12.35
CA LEU A 487 -8.45 18.07 12.20
C LEU A 487 -7.80 18.00 13.59
N LEU A 488 -6.85 17.08 13.76
CA LEU A 488 -6.24 16.74 15.04
C LEU A 488 -4.78 17.19 15.07
N ASP A 489 -4.33 17.72 16.20
CA ASP A 489 -2.90 17.81 16.46
C ASP A 489 -2.32 16.41 16.66
N ARG A 490 -1.04 16.20 16.27
CA ARG A 490 -0.40 14.88 16.37
C ARG A 490 -0.50 14.25 17.77
N LYS A 491 -0.40 15.05 18.82
CA LYS A 491 -0.50 14.60 20.23
C LYS A 491 -1.88 14.05 20.60
N ASP A 492 -2.95 14.53 19.95
CA ASP A 492 -4.35 14.18 20.22
C ASP A 492 -4.87 13.09 19.25
N ALA A 493 -4.05 12.70 18.27
CA ALA A 493 -4.37 11.74 17.21
C ALA A 493 -4.16 10.29 17.70
N THR A 494 -5.10 9.78 18.50
CA THR A 494 -5.13 8.38 18.92
C THR A 494 -5.77 7.51 17.84
N THR A 495 -5.35 6.24 17.74
CA THR A 495 -5.91 5.29 16.76
C THR A 495 -7.42 5.14 16.90
N GLN A 496 -7.94 5.16 18.16
CA GLN A 496 -9.37 5.10 18.42
C GLN A 496 -10.09 6.33 17.86
N ARG A 497 -9.60 7.55 18.19
CA ARG A 497 -10.22 8.81 17.72
C ARG A 497 -10.20 8.94 16.21
N ILE A 498 -9.11 8.54 15.58
CA ILE A 498 -9.00 8.51 14.13
C ILE A 498 -9.98 7.50 13.52
N GLY A 499 -10.11 6.31 14.11
CA GLY A 499 -11.07 5.29 13.67
C GLY A 499 -12.52 5.77 13.71
N GLU A 500 -12.91 6.47 14.77
CA GLU A 500 -14.24 7.10 14.92
C GLU A 500 -14.51 8.11 13.80
N LEU A 501 -13.55 9.01 13.53
CA LEU A 501 -13.65 10.02 12.48
C LEU A 501 -13.66 9.40 11.07
N MET A 502 -12.89 8.33 10.84
CA MET A 502 -12.91 7.56 9.57
C MET A 502 -14.25 6.85 9.33
N ALA A 503 -14.97 6.52 10.39
CA ALA A 503 -16.32 5.93 10.32
C ALA A 503 -17.43 6.99 10.19
N GLY A 504 -17.07 8.29 10.22
CA GLY A 504 -18.04 9.40 10.19
C GLY A 504 -18.81 9.58 11.48
N ILE A 505 -18.30 9.05 12.59
CA ILE A 505 -18.89 9.24 13.92
C ILE A 505 -18.39 10.58 14.45
N ASP A 506 -19.24 11.61 14.33
CA ASP A 506 -18.95 12.94 14.84
C ASP A 506 -19.20 12.99 16.35
N SER A 507 -18.16 13.10 17.15
CA SER A 507 -18.25 13.27 18.58
C SER A 507 -18.14 14.75 18.98
N GLY A 508 -18.86 15.63 18.25
CA GLY A 508 -19.29 16.94 18.74
C GLY A 508 -18.19 17.85 19.32
N VAL A 509 -17.02 17.97 18.66
CA VAL A 509 -16.12 19.09 18.93
C VAL A 509 -16.14 20.00 17.71
N ALA A 510 -16.91 21.10 17.83
CA ALA A 510 -16.91 22.19 16.88
C ALA A 510 -15.48 22.71 16.66
N ALA A 511 -15.20 23.10 15.42
CA ALA A 511 -13.96 23.71 14.95
C ALA A 511 -13.63 25.03 15.67
#